data_ee2699defe165dc55eb2f964bb63bd0f
#
_entry.id   ee2699defe165dc55eb2f964bb63bd0f
#
_cell.length_a   1.000
_cell.length_b   1.000
_cell.length_c   1.000
_cell.angle_alpha   90.00
_cell.angle_beta   90.00
_cell.angle_gamma   90.00
#
_symmetry.space_group_name_H-M   'P 1'
#
loop_
_entity.id
_entity.type
_entity.pdbx_description
1 polymer ?
#
loop_
_entity_poly.entity_id
_entity_poly.type
_entity_poly.pdbx_seq_one_letter_code
_entity_poly.pdbx_strand_id
1 'polypeptide(L)'
;MTGIKMSVDGSPVNVTQEKIYMDDKRNIMVNYNILKDTISCASNRYYNTMLVLEKSANRLIFTAGSDTVSVNGTDEKMAVSVAMVDNDIYVPLRFICEKFNYDYKWNYEQNCIEISNKKSGEKIYPYCYDYRKDGKVTTVRNQEDFGTCWAFASLTALSSTLLPEHRFEFSADHMSFHNGYNLGQMDGGEYTMSMAYLAAWKGPVLEVEDPYGDGHSPDNLKAAVHVQEMQIIGSKDYNAIKEAVFLYGGVQSSLYMSVNDAGGKKSQYYNPESSAYCYIGMEKPNHDIVIVGWDDSYPADNFATKPEQDGAFICVNSWGDKFGENGYFYVSYFDSNIGIRNIVYTVVEDRNNYDNIYPVSYTHLTLPT
;
A
#
# COMPACT_ATOMS: atom_id res chain seq x y z
N MET A 1 27.02 -31.16 -22.92
CA MET A 1 26.89 -29.72 -22.52
C MET A 1 26.63 -29.71 -21.02
N THR A 2 27.44 -29.00 -20.26
CA THR A 2 27.19 -28.81 -18.83
C THR A 2 25.88 -28.04 -18.69
N GLY A 3 24.94 -28.56 -17.91
CA GLY A 3 23.61 -27.96 -17.75
C GLY A 3 23.65 -26.52 -17.25
N ILE A 4 22.59 -25.75 -17.51
CA ILE A 4 22.42 -24.39 -17.02
C ILE A 4 22.31 -24.46 -15.49
N LYS A 5 23.15 -23.70 -14.79
CA LYS A 5 23.08 -23.52 -13.35
C LYS A 5 22.34 -22.24 -13.00
N MET A 6 21.85 -22.14 -11.78
CA MET A 6 21.18 -20.93 -11.27
C MET A 6 21.60 -20.67 -9.83
N SER A 7 21.79 -19.42 -9.49
CA SER A 7 21.97 -18.97 -8.12
C SER A 7 21.04 -17.78 -7.84
N VAL A 8 20.56 -17.68 -6.60
CA VAL A 8 19.75 -16.56 -6.10
C VAL A 8 20.41 -16.00 -4.86
N ASP A 9 20.72 -14.71 -4.88
CA ASP A 9 21.45 -14.01 -3.79
C ASP A 9 22.75 -14.74 -3.38
N GLY A 10 23.46 -15.27 -4.38
CA GLY A 10 24.71 -16.03 -4.19
C GLY A 10 24.54 -17.49 -3.74
N SER A 11 23.31 -17.92 -3.42
CA SER A 11 23.01 -19.29 -3.04
C SER A 11 22.64 -20.14 -4.27
N PRO A 12 23.22 -21.32 -4.48
CA PRO A 12 22.89 -22.18 -5.61
C PRO A 12 21.46 -22.71 -5.48
N VAL A 13 20.73 -22.69 -6.60
CA VAL A 13 19.38 -23.27 -6.71
C VAL A 13 19.49 -24.61 -7.45
N ASN A 14 18.88 -25.63 -6.91
CA ASN A 14 18.83 -26.94 -7.55
C ASN A 14 17.73 -26.94 -8.63
N VAL A 15 18.11 -26.66 -9.87
CA VAL A 15 17.21 -26.66 -11.02
C VAL A 15 17.51 -27.89 -11.90
N THR A 16 16.52 -28.73 -12.10
CA THR A 16 16.66 -29.85 -13.05
C THR A 16 16.67 -29.32 -14.48
N GLN A 17 17.48 -29.93 -15.35
CA GLN A 17 17.64 -29.48 -16.75
C GLN A 17 16.35 -29.53 -17.57
N GLU A 18 15.40 -30.32 -17.14
CA GLU A 18 14.06 -30.42 -17.76
C GLU A 18 13.21 -29.16 -17.49
N LYS A 19 13.54 -28.37 -16.49
CA LYS A 19 12.78 -27.19 -16.07
C LYS A 19 13.36 -25.86 -16.55
N ILE A 20 14.48 -25.88 -17.27
CA ILE A 20 15.14 -24.69 -17.77
C ILE A 20 15.83 -25.00 -19.10
N TYR A 21 15.65 -24.15 -20.09
CA TYR A 21 16.35 -24.24 -21.36
C TYR A 21 16.65 -22.86 -21.95
N MET A 22 17.53 -22.82 -22.90
CA MET A 22 17.83 -21.64 -23.71
C MET A 22 17.22 -21.85 -25.10
N ASP A 23 16.45 -20.89 -25.58
CA ASP A 23 15.90 -20.91 -26.94
C ASP A 23 16.95 -20.52 -27.99
N ASP A 24 16.60 -20.63 -29.28
CA ASP A 24 17.50 -20.31 -30.40
C ASP A 24 17.92 -18.82 -30.43
N LYS A 25 17.16 -17.94 -29.78
CA LYS A 25 17.45 -16.51 -29.66
C LYS A 25 18.19 -16.16 -28.37
N ARG A 26 18.64 -17.17 -27.61
CA ARG A 26 19.34 -17.06 -26.33
C ARG A 26 18.47 -16.50 -25.18
N ASN A 27 17.15 -16.63 -25.26
CA ASN A 27 16.31 -16.37 -24.10
C ASN A 27 16.32 -17.60 -23.18
N ILE A 28 16.39 -17.36 -21.89
CA ILE A 28 16.24 -18.41 -20.88
C ILE A 28 14.77 -18.57 -20.54
N MET A 29 14.27 -19.75 -20.83
CA MET A 29 12.90 -20.16 -20.54
C MET A 29 12.90 -21.07 -19.30
N VAL A 30 12.06 -20.77 -18.36
CA VAL A 30 11.93 -21.56 -17.11
C VAL A 30 10.51 -22.06 -16.93
N ASN A 31 10.40 -23.29 -16.45
CA ASN A 31 9.15 -23.82 -15.97
C ASN A 31 8.67 -23.00 -14.77
N TYR A 32 7.45 -22.50 -14.81
CA TYR A 32 6.94 -21.58 -13.79
C TYR A 32 6.97 -22.16 -12.36
N ASN A 33 6.93 -23.48 -12.21
CA ASN A 33 6.95 -24.13 -10.89
C ASN A 33 8.23 -23.87 -10.10
N ILE A 34 9.35 -23.56 -10.77
CA ILE A 34 10.61 -23.26 -10.06
C ILE A 34 10.62 -21.84 -9.47
N LEU A 35 9.75 -20.93 -9.95
CA LEU A 35 9.77 -19.53 -9.55
C LEU A 35 9.36 -19.33 -8.09
N LYS A 36 8.52 -20.22 -7.55
CA LYS A 36 8.14 -20.20 -6.13
C LYS A 36 9.37 -20.37 -5.23
N ASP A 37 10.23 -21.32 -5.56
CA ASP A 37 11.41 -21.67 -4.74
C ASP A 37 12.61 -20.77 -5.05
N THR A 38 12.64 -20.11 -6.22
CA THR A 38 13.76 -19.26 -6.64
C THR A 38 13.58 -17.80 -6.26
N ILE A 39 12.44 -17.21 -6.58
CA ILE A 39 12.18 -15.78 -6.38
C ILE A 39 10.98 -15.53 -5.47
N SER A 40 10.45 -16.56 -4.81
CA SER A 40 9.35 -16.48 -3.84
C SER A 40 8.11 -15.75 -4.41
N CYS A 41 7.71 -16.09 -5.65
CA CYS A 41 6.49 -15.57 -6.24
C CYS A 41 5.34 -16.56 -6.13
N ALA A 42 4.12 -16.07 -5.89
CA ALA A 42 2.92 -16.89 -6.01
C ALA A 42 2.64 -17.20 -7.48
N SER A 43 2.12 -18.39 -7.76
CA SER A 43 1.79 -18.81 -9.12
C SER A 43 0.47 -19.56 -9.15
N ASN A 44 -0.43 -19.15 -10.02
CA ASN A 44 -1.71 -19.80 -10.27
C ASN A 44 -1.88 -20.06 -11.75
N ARG A 45 -2.31 -21.28 -12.10
CA ARG A 45 -2.56 -21.68 -13.49
C ARG A 45 -4.06 -21.84 -13.72
N TYR A 46 -4.55 -21.25 -14.80
CA TYR A 46 -5.96 -21.30 -15.20
C TYR A 46 -6.10 -21.84 -16.63
N TYR A 47 -7.13 -22.64 -16.85
CA TYR A 47 -7.51 -23.16 -18.18
C TYR A 47 -6.36 -23.84 -18.94
N ASN A 48 -5.40 -24.42 -18.26
CA ASN A 48 -4.18 -25.03 -18.80
C ASN A 48 -3.26 -24.13 -19.63
N THR A 49 -3.67 -22.95 -20.02
CA THR A 49 -2.95 -22.03 -20.93
C THR A 49 -2.62 -20.67 -20.31
N MET A 50 -3.26 -20.31 -19.22
CA MET A 50 -3.03 -19.03 -18.56
C MET A 50 -2.27 -19.24 -17.25
N LEU A 51 -1.25 -18.43 -17.03
CA LEU A 51 -0.44 -18.39 -15.82
C LEU A 51 -0.49 -17.00 -15.22
N VAL A 52 -0.83 -16.91 -13.95
CA VAL A 52 -0.75 -15.69 -13.15
C VAL A 52 0.41 -15.83 -12.18
N LEU A 53 1.35 -14.89 -12.22
CA LEU A 53 2.44 -14.76 -11.26
C LEU A 53 2.26 -13.49 -10.47
N GLU A 54 2.40 -13.60 -9.14
CA GLU A 54 2.23 -12.47 -8.22
C GLU A 54 3.40 -12.41 -7.23
N LYS A 55 3.97 -11.21 -7.12
CA LYS A 55 4.98 -10.91 -6.12
C LYS A 55 4.92 -9.44 -5.74
N SER A 56 4.78 -9.16 -4.43
CA SER A 56 4.56 -7.80 -3.94
C SER A 56 3.36 -7.16 -4.66
N ALA A 57 3.49 -5.94 -5.15
CA ALA A 57 2.44 -5.25 -5.90
C ALA A 57 2.37 -5.60 -7.40
N ASN A 58 3.21 -6.53 -7.89
CA ASN A 58 3.27 -6.85 -9.31
C ASN A 58 2.51 -8.14 -9.62
N ARG A 59 1.59 -8.03 -10.58
CA ARG A 59 0.81 -9.14 -11.13
C ARG A 59 1.07 -9.28 -12.62
N LEU A 60 1.54 -10.44 -13.05
CA LEU A 60 1.83 -10.77 -14.43
C LEU A 60 0.87 -11.87 -14.90
N ILE A 61 0.17 -11.65 -16.02
CA ILE A 61 -0.72 -12.66 -16.61
C ILE A 61 -0.16 -13.05 -17.98
N PHE A 62 0.29 -14.29 -18.07
CA PHE A 62 0.84 -14.89 -19.27
C PHE A 62 -0.17 -15.82 -19.93
N THR A 63 -0.18 -15.82 -21.27
CA THR A 63 -0.97 -16.79 -22.05
C THR A 63 -0.02 -17.62 -22.91
N ALA A 64 -0.15 -18.93 -22.86
CA ALA A 64 0.67 -19.84 -23.66
C ALA A 64 0.56 -19.51 -25.15
N GLY A 65 1.69 -19.46 -25.84
CA GLY A 65 1.81 -19.09 -27.25
C GLY A 65 1.83 -17.57 -27.53
N SER A 66 1.54 -16.72 -26.51
CA SER A 66 1.55 -15.26 -26.66
C SER A 66 2.91 -14.66 -26.31
N ASP A 67 3.32 -13.63 -27.06
CA ASP A 67 4.42 -12.72 -26.72
C ASP A 67 3.95 -11.47 -25.97
N THR A 68 2.66 -11.38 -25.67
CA THR A 68 2.06 -10.29 -24.90
C THR A 68 1.69 -10.81 -23.53
N VAL A 69 2.02 -10.03 -22.52
CA VAL A 69 1.75 -10.29 -21.10
C VAL A 69 1.02 -9.09 -20.52
N SER A 70 0.02 -9.33 -19.67
CA SER A 70 -0.59 -8.24 -18.89
C SER A 70 0.24 -8.02 -17.62
N VAL A 71 0.75 -6.80 -17.45
CA VAL A 71 1.51 -6.34 -16.29
C VAL A 71 0.65 -5.34 -15.55
N ASN A 72 0.13 -5.72 -14.38
CA ASN A 72 -0.75 -4.86 -13.57
C ASN A 72 -1.95 -4.28 -14.37
N GLY A 73 -2.52 -5.08 -15.28
CA GLY A 73 -3.63 -4.68 -16.14
C GLY A 73 -3.26 -3.98 -17.45
N THR A 74 -1.97 -3.72 -17.70
CA THR A 74 -1.49 -3.11 -18.95
C THR A 74 -0.74 -4.15 -19.79
N ASP A 75 -1.06 -4.24 -21.09
CA ASP A 75 -0.40 -5.18 -21.98
C ASP A 75 0.98 -4.70 -22.40
N GLU A 76 1.98 -5.57 -22.20
CA GLU A 76 3.36 -5.36 -22.63
C GLU A 76 3.84 -6.49 -23.54
N LYS A 77 4.78 -6.17 -24.45
CA LYS A 77 5.40 -7.15 -25.32
C LYS A 77 6.70 -7.71 -24.76
N MET A 78 6.83 -9.02 -24.83
CA MET A 78 8.05 -9.75 -24.49
C MET A 78 8.89 -10.03 -25.74
N ALA A 79 10.17 -10.28 -25.56
CA ALA A 79 11.08 -10.67 -26.62
C ALA A 79 10.81 -12.08 -27.19
N VAL A 80 10.09 -12.92 -26.45
CA VAL A 80 9.79 -14.31 -26.77
C VAL A 80 8.41 -14.69 -26.24
N SER A 81 7.72 -15.56 -26.98
CA SER A 81 6.41 -16.07 -26.57
C SER A 81 6.52 -17.08 -25.43
N VAL A 82 5.49 -17.11 -24.61
CA VAL A 82 5.31 -18.15 -23.57
C VAL A 82 5.23 -19.52 -24.25
N ALA A 83 6.07 -20.45 -23.84
CA ALA A 83 6.08 -21.79 -24.41
C ALA A 83 5.27 -22.77 -23.56
N MET A 84 4.72 -23.78 -24.25
CA MET A 84 4.13 -24.95 -23.61
C MET A 84 4.89 -26.19 -24.07
N VAL A 85 5.48 -26.91 -23.13
CA VAL A 85 6.25 -28.15 -23.38
C VAL A 85 5.74 -29.21 -22.42
N ASP A 86 5.34 -30.36 -22.93
CA ASP A 86 4.82 -31.50 -22.15
C ASP A 86 3.74 -31.10 -21.13
N ASN A 87 2.82 -30.22 -21.57
CA ASN A 87 1.76 -29.66 -20.75
C ASN A 87 2.22 -28.73 -19.61
N ASP A 88 3.48 -28.31 -19.57
CA ASP A 88 4.01 -27.32 -18.65
C ASP A 88 4.23 -25.97 -19.32
N ILE A 89 4.02 -24.87 -18.58
CA ILE A 89 4.21 -23.51 -19.07
C ILE A 89 5.62 -23.04 -18.75
N TYR A 90 6.31 -22.55 -19.79
CA TYR A 90 7.64 -21.96 -19.67
C TYR A 90 7.58 -20.47 -20.00
N VAL A 91 8.17 -19.68 -19.16
CA VAL A 91 8.14 -18.21 -19.21
C VAL A 91 9.56 -17.63 -19.28
N PRO A 92 9.73 -16.46 -19.90
CA PRO A 92 11.03 -15.83 -20.06
C PRO A 92 11.55 -15.28 -18.72
N LEU A 93 12.59 -15.91 -18.18
CA LEU A 93 13.12 -15.62 -16.83
C LEU A 93 13.59 -14.17 -16.70
N ARG A 94 14.28 -13.61 -17.71
CA ARG A 94 14.77 -12.23 -17.68
C ARG A 94 13.64 -11.24 -17.51
N PHE A 95 12.54 -11.39 -18.26
CA PHE A 95 11.38 -10.52 -18.17
C PHE A 95 10.77 -10.54 -16.76
N ILE A 96 10.63 -11.73 -16.19
CA ILE A 96 10.11 -11.91 -14.83
C ILE A 96 11.03 -11.24 -13.81
N CYS A 97 12.35 -11.44 -13.92
CA CYS A 97 13.31 -10.78 -13.04
C CYS A 97 13.19 -9.25 -13.12
N GLU A 98 13.08 -8.70 -14.32
CA GLU A 98 12.92 -7.25 -14.52
C GLU A 98 11.64 -6.72 -13.86
N LYS A 99 10.50 -7.42 -14.02
CA LYS A 99 9.21 -7.00 -13.46
C LYS A 99 9.10 -7.20 -11.95
N PHE A 100 9.79 -8.18 -11.40
CA PHE A 100 9.82 -8.44 -9.97
C PHE A 100 11.03 -7.83 -9.25
N ASN A 101 11.72 -6.89 -9.90
CA ASN A 101 12.82 -6.12 -9.33
C ASN A 101 14.02 -6.96 -8.91
N TYR A 102 14.40 -7.93 -9.75
CA TYR A 102 15.63 -8.69 -9.62
C TYR A 102 16.65 -8.29 -10.68
N ASP A 103 17.92 -8.26 -10.32
CA ASP A 103 19.03 -8.25 -11.25
C ASP A 103 19.21 -9.64 -11.85
N TYR A 104 19.40 -9.67 -13.17
CA TYR A 104 19.62 -10.87 -13.95
C TYR A 104 20.97 -10.77 -14.66
N LYS A 105 21.88 -11.69 -14.38
CA LYS A 105 23.19 -11.73 -14.98
C LYS A 105 23.53 -13.15 -15.41
N TRP A 106 24.10 -13.28 -16.61
CA TRP A 106 24.64 -14.53 -17.09
C TRP A 106 26.16 -14.58 -16.83
N ASN A 107 26.62 -15.56 -16.08
CA ASN A 107 28.02 -15.84 -15.87
C ASN A 107 28.48 -16.91 -16.86
N TYR A 108 29.19 -16.47 -17.89
CA TYR A 108 29.64 -17.34 -18.99
C TYR A 108 30.69 -18.37 -18.55
N GLU A 109 31.54 -18.03 -17.59
CA GLU A 109 32.59 -18.92 -17.11
C GLU A 109 32.03 -20.11 -16.33
N GLN A 110 30.98 -19.87 -15.56
CA GLN A 110 30.33 -20.88 -14.72
C GLN A 110 29.12 -21.52 -15.34
N ASN A 111 28.70 -21.08 -16.51
CA ASN A 111 27.42 -21.43 -17.16
C ASN A 111 26.24 -21.29 -16.18
N CYS A 112 26.20 -20.16 -15.47
CA CYS A 112 25.30 -19.92 -14.38
C CYS A 112 24.50 -18.63 -14.58
N ILE A 113 23.20 -18.69 -14.27
CA ILE A 113 22.36 -17.52 -14.15
C ILE A 113 22.45 -17.05 -12.71
N GLU A 114 22.90 -15.83 -12.54
CA GLU A 114 22.93 -15.16 -11.25
C GLU A 114 21.73 -14.22 -11.15
N ILE A 115 20.82 -14.53 -10.23
CA ILE A 115 19.68 -13.70 -9.87
C ILE A 115 19.99 -13.13 -8.49
N SER A 116 19.90 -11.83 -8.35
CA SER A 116 19.97 -11.20 -7.04
C SER A 116 18.79 -10.28 -6.88
N ASN A 117 18.24 -10.26 -5.65
CA ASN A 117 17.39 -9.13 -5.33
C ASN A 117 18.18 -7.91 -5.76
N LYS A 118 17.61 -7.10 -6.68
CA LYS A 118 18.17 -5.76 -6.80
C LYS A 118 18.20 -5.29 -5.36
N LYS A 119 19.38 -5.29 -4.73
CA LYS A 119 19.61 -4.52 -3.52
C LYS A 119 18.90 -3.25 -3.84
N SER A 120 17.83 -2.91 -3.13
CA SER A 120 16.99 -1.80 -3.49
C SER A 120 17.91 -0.70 -3.95
N GLY A 121 18.26 -0.76 -5.23
CA GLY A 121 18.85 0.32 -5.92
C GLY A 121 17.78 1.31 -5.66
N GLU A 122 18.01 2.28 -4.81
CA GLU A 122 17.08 3.29 -4.38
C GLU A 122 16.11 3.44 -5.53
N LYS A 123 14.85 2.97 -5.36
CA LYS A 123 13.82 3.37 -6.31
C LYS A 123 13.97 4.85 -6.21
N ILE A 124 14.50 5.50 -7.26
CA ILE A 124 14.79 6.93 -7.24
C ILE A 124 13.42 7.56 -7.36
N TYR A 125 12.73 7.61 -6.22
CA TYR A 125 11.56 8.45 -6.11
C TYR A 125 12.06 9.89 -6.25
N PRO A 126 11.26 10.75 -6.87
CA PRO A 126 11.62 12.16 -6.93
C PRO A 126 11.90 12.66 -5.50
N TYR A 127 12.83 13.61 -5.35
CA TYR A 127 13.14 14.23 -4.06
C TYR A 127 11.92 14.87 -3.39
N CYS A 128 10.91 15.23 -4.18
CA CYS A 128 9.63 15.74 -3.70
C CYS A 128 8.51 15.12 -4.51
N TYR A 129 7.51 14.59 -3.83
CA TYR A 129 6.28 14.09 -4.41
C TYR A 129 5.08 14.56 -3.58
N ASP A 130 4.07 15.03 -4.26
CA ASP A 130 2.83 15.49 -3.65
C ASP A 130 1.67 14.99 -4.51
N TYR A 131 0.89 14.06 -3.99
CA TYR A 131 -0.20 13.39 -4.72
C TYR A 131 -1.27 14.37 -5.23
N ARG A 132 -1.35 15.58 -4.60
CA ARG A 132 -2.26 16.64 -5.05
C ARG A 132 -1.98 17.08 -6.48
N LYS A 133 -0.71 17.01 -6.91
CA LYS A 133 -0.28 17.34 -8.28
C LYS A 133 -0.76 16.31 -9.31
N ASP A 134 -1.04 15.08 -8.87
CA ASP A 134 -1.59 14.00 -9.70
C ASP A 134 -3.12 13.94 -9.67
N GLY A 135 -3.78 14.97 -9.14
CA GLY A 135 -5.24 15.04 -9.06
C GLY A 135 -5.86 14.18 -7.96
N LYS A 136 -5.04 13.58 -7.09
CA LYS A 136 -5.50 12.73 -5.98
C LYS A 136 -5.89 13.52 -4.73
N VAL A 137 -6.53 14.67 -4.91
CA VAL A 137 -6.94 15.54 -3.81
C VAL A 137 -8.26 15.04 -3.23
N THR A 138 -8.22 14.60 -1.97
CA THR A 138 -9.42 14.29 -1.18
C THR A 138 -9.97 15.56 -0.53
N THR A 139 -11.24 15.54 -0.17
CA THR A 139 -11.83 16.60 0.66
C THR A 139 -11.21 16.59 2.04
N VAL A 140 -10.72 17.73 2.50
CA VAL A 140 -10.22 17.88 3.86
C VAL A 140 -11.42 17.97 4.81
N ARG A 141 -11.50 17.05 5.74
CA ARG A 141 -12.62 16.88 6.65
C ARG A 141 -12.27 17.29 8.07
N ASN A 142 -13.29 17.48 8.91
CA ASN A 142 -13.13 17.82 10.31
C ASN A 142 -13.81 16.78 11.21
N GLN A 143 -13.03 16.08 12.05
CA GLN A 143 -13.54 15.14 13.04
C GLN A 143 -14.18 15.82 14.25
N GLU A 144 -14.04 17.14 14.36
CA GLU A 144 -14.47 17.93 15.52
C GLU A 144 -13.85 17.42 16.83
N ASP A 145 -14.63 17.37 17.92
CA ASP A 145 -14.16 16.95 19.24
C ASP A 145 -14.22 15.43 19.47
N PHE A 146 -14.55 14.64 18.45
CA PHE A 146 -14.67 13.19 18.57
C PHE A 146 -13.32 12.47 18.39
N GLY A 147 -13.17 11.31 19.01
CA GLY A 147 -12.00 10.44 18.90
C GLY A 147 -11.97 9.59 17.62
N THR A 148 -12.40 10.13 16.49
CA THR A 148 -12.62 9.38 15.23
C THR A 148 -11.52 9.58 14.19
N CYS A 149 -10.36 10.11 14.56
CA CYS A 149 -9.22 10.34 13.63
C CYS A 149 -8.85 9.08 12.85
N TRP A 150 -8.90 7.92 13.48
CA TRP A 150 -8.62 6.62 12.85
C TRP A 150 -9.56 6.30 11.68
N ALA A 151 -10.86 6.63 11.83
CA ALA A 151 -11.85 6.43 10.77
C ALA A 151 -11.64 7.43 9.62
N PHE A 152 -11.42 8.72 9.94
CA PHE A 152 -11.13 9.74 8.94
C PHE A 152 -9.86 9.45 8.15
N ALA A 153 -8.78 9.07 8.84
CA ALA A 153 -7.51 8.74 8.18
C ALA A 153 -7.67 7.53 7.26
N SER A 154 -8.34 6.47 7.73
CA SER A 154 -8.63 5.28 6.94
C SER A 154 -9.42 5.60 5.67
N LEU A 155 -10.54 6.31 5.81
CA LEU A 155 -11.42 6.63 4.69
C LEU A 155 -10.79 7.65 3.72
N THR A 156 -9.96 8.57 4.22
CA THR A 156 -9.18 9.49 3.36
C THR A 156 -8.13 8.74 2.56
N ALA A 157 -7.40 7.80 3.18
CA ALA A 157 -6.44 6.95 2.47
C ALA A 157 -7.15 6.11 1.39
N LEU A 158 -8.27 5.47 1.74
CA LEU A 158 -9.07 4.68 0.80
C LEU A 158 -9.62 5.53 -0.36
N SER A 159 -10.18 6.71 -0.07
CA SER A 159 -10.69 7.61 -1.11
C SER A 159 -9.60 8.05 -2.08
N SER A 160 -8.39 8.28 -1.58
CA SER A 160 -7.25 8.69 -2.41
C SER A 160 -6.78 7.60 -3.37
N THR A 161 -6.95 6.33 -3.00
CA THR A 161 -6.61 5.19 -3.87
C THR A 161 -7.54 5.11 -5.10
N LEU A 162 -8.77 5.60 -4.96
CA LEU A 162 -9.77 5.58 -6.04
C LEU A 162 -9.67 6.80 -6.97
N LEU A 163 -8.90 7.81 -6.59
CA LEU A 163 -8.70 9.03 -7.39
C LEU A 163 -7.60 8.81 -8.45
N PRO A 164 -7.70 9.48 -9.60
CA PRO A 164 -8.74 10.47 -9.99
C PRO A 164 -10.02 9.86 -10.60
N GLU A 165 -10.06 8.55 -10.85
CA GLU A 165 -11.11 7.88 -11.62
C GLU A 165 -12.47 7.95 -10.92
N HIS A 166 -12.46 7.77 -9.59
CA HIS A 166 -13.69 7.79 -8.78
C HIS A 166 -13.52 8.69 -7.55
N ARG A 167 -14.37 9.68 -7.43
CA ARG A 167 -14.39 10.59 -6.29
C ARG A 167 -15.51 10.19 -5.33
N PHE A 168 -15.12 9.51 -4.25
CA PHE A 168 -16.04 9.14 -3.17
C PHE A 168 -15.70 9.90 -1.88
N GLU A 169 -16.73 10.28 -1.15
CA GLU A 169 -16.66 10.69 0.24
C GLU A 169 -17.38 9.63 1.07
N PHE A 170 -16.65 9.01 2.00
CA PHE A 170 -17.15 7.91 2.81
C PHE A 170 -17.51 8.38 4.23
N SER A 171 -18.57 7.80 4.80
CA SER A 171 -19.07 8.12 6.13
C SER A 171 -18.12 7.64 7.23
N ALA A 172 -17.57 8.58 8.00
CA ALA A 172 -16.84 8.30 9.22
C ALA A 172 -17.79 7.93 10.38
N ASP A 173 -19.04 8.39 10.35
CA ASP A 173 -20.06 7.97 11.31
C ASP A 173 -20.35 6.49 11.16
N HIS A 174 -20.65 6.01 9.95
CA HIS A 174 -20.95 4.60 9.74
C HIS A 174 -19.76 3.70 10.17
N MET A 175 -18.55 4.07 9.83
CA MET A 175 -17.36 3.30 10.27
C MET A 175 -17.21 3.31 11.79
N SER A 176 -17.43 4.45 12.45
CA SER A 176 -17.26 4.57 13.89
C SER A 176 -18.36 3.88 14.71
N PHE A 177 -19.60 3.82 14.19
CA PHE A 177 -20.72 3.12 14.84
C PHE A 177 -20.76 1.62 14.54
N HIS A 178 -20.36 1.19 13.33
CA HIS A 178 -20.55 -0.20 12.85
C HIS A 178 -19.27 -1.03 12.76
N ASN A 179 -18.15 -0.59 13.35
CA ASN A 179 -16.87 -1.31 13.31
C ASN A 179 -16.86 -2.69 14.02
N GLY A 180 -17.83 -2.95 14.87
CA GLY A 180 -17.97 -4.21 15.59
C GLY A 180 -17.30 -4.24 16.97
N TYR A 181 -16.66 -3.16 17.38
CA TYR A 181 -16.10 -2.97 18.73
C TYR A 181 -17.10 -2.22 19.60
N ASN A 182 -17.08 -2.47 20.90
CA ASN A 182 -17.96 -1.78 21.85
C ASN A 182 -17.29 -0.49 22.38
N LEU A 183 -17.01 0.44 21.46
CA LEU A 183 -16.40 1.73 21.75
C LEU A 183 -17.28 2.84 21.16
N GLY A 184 -17.49 3.90 21.93
CA GLY A 184 -18.17 5.10 21.42
C GLY A 184 -17.22 6.00 20.65
N GLN A 185 -17.77 6.96 19.91
CA GLN A 185 -16.98 7.90 19.11
C GLN A 185 -15.99 8.75 19.95
N MET A 186 -16.24 8.93 21.26
CA MET A 186 -15.36 9.64 22.18
C MET A 186 -14.21 8.79 22.73
N ASP A 187 -14.30 7.47 22.62
CA ASP A 187 -13.33 6.54 23.23
C ASP A 187 -12.04 6.38 22.39
N GLY A 188 -12.04 6.95 21.17
CA GLY A 188 -10.95 6.77 20.23
C GLY A 188 -11.04 5.43 19.49
N GLY A 189 -9.95 5.08 18.84
CA GLY A 189 -9.81 3.84 18.07
C GLY A 189 -8.44 3.74 17.43
N GLU A 190 -8.27 2.73 16.59
CA GLU A 190 -7.02 2.52 15.86
C GLU A 190 -7.28 1.86 14.48
N TYR A 191 -6.28 1.84 13.63
CA TYR A 191 -6.35 1.34 12.26
C TYR A 191 -6.87 -0.10 12.13
N THR A 192 -6.71 -0.96 13.14
CA THR A 192 -7.23 -2.32 13.14
C THR A 192 -8.76 -2.37 13.16
N MET A 193 -9.41 -1.37 13.72
CA MET A 193 -10.88 -1.22 13.70
C MET A 193 -11.37 -0.91 12.28
N SER A 194 -10.67 -0.03 11.56
CA SER A 194 -10.96 0.24 10.14
C SER A 194 -10.77 -1.01 9.29
N MET A 195 -9.67 -1.74 9.51
CA MET A 195 -9.41 -3.00 8.80
C MET A 195 -10.53 -4.01 9.03
N ALA A 196 -10.95 -4.20 10.28
CA ALA A 196 -12.02 -5.15 10.61
C ALA A 196 -13.34 -4.77 9.93
N TYR A 197 -13.70 -3.48 9.95
CA TYR A 197 -14.90 -2.97 9.31
C TYR A 197 -14.89 -3.18 7.79
N LEU A 198 -13.79 -2.84 7.13
CA LEU A 198 -13.64 -2.96 5.67
C LEU A 198 -13.49 -4.42 5.22
N ALA A 199 -12.75 -5.25 5.96
CA ALA A 199 -12.60 -6.68 5.66
C ALA A 199 -13.92 -7.46 5.85
N ALA A 200 -14.79 -7.02 6.76
CA ALA A 200 -16.12 -7.58 6.95
C ALA A 200 -17.16 -7.08 5.92
N TRP A 201 -16.75 -6.21 4.99
CA TRP A 201 -17.61 -5.59 3.98
C TRP A 201 -18.84 -4.89 4.56
N LYS A 202 -18.72 -4.37 5.78
CA LYS A 202 -19.76 -3.55 6.41
C LYS A 202 -19.90 -2.17 5.77
N GLY A 203 -18.85 -1.72 5.10
CA GLY A 203 -18.72 -0.49 4.34
C GLY A 203 -17.49 -0.57 3.41
N PRO A 204 -17.03 0.58 2.88
CA PRO A 204 -17.40 1.95 3.27
C PRO A 204 -18.77 2.38 2.70
N VAL A 205 -19.50 3.15 3.48
CA VAL A 205 -20.78 3.78 3.11
C VAL A 205 -20.51 5.21 2.68
N LEU A 206 -21.35 5.77 1.80
CA LEU A 206 -21.19 7.15 1.35
C LEU A 206 -21.60 8.16 2.44
N GLU A 207 -20.86 9.26 2.53
CA GLU A 207 -21.15 10.37 3.46
C GLU A 207 -22.55 10.96 3.29
N VAL A 208 -23.05 11.01 2.06
CA VAL A 208 -24.41 11.50 1.75
C VAL A 208 -25.51 10.59 2.29
N GLU A 209 -25.22 9.30 2.53
CA GLU A 209 -26.18 8.32 3.09
C GLU A 209 -26.16 8.30 4.62
N ASP A 210 -25.04 8.70 5.22
CA ASP A 210 -24.84 8.75 6.67
C ASP A 210 -23.89 9.91 7.04
N PRO A 211 -24.41 11.15 7.13
CA PRO A 211 -23.61 12.35 7.38
C PRO A 211 -22.99 12.36 8.77
N TYR A 212 -21.75 12.85 8.85
CA TYR A 212 -20.98 12.89 10.09
C TYR A 212 -21.54 13.87 11.12
N GLY A 213 -21.61 13.44 12.39
CA GLY A 213 -21.77 14.30 13.55
C GLY A 213 -23.22 14.49 14.02
N ASP A 214 -24.19 13.77 13.49
CA ASP A 214 -25.58 13.82 13.93
C ASP A 214 -25.89 12.87 15.12
N GLY A 215 -24.90 12.04 15.52
CA GLY A 215 -25.00 11.09 16.63
C GLY A 215 -25.84 9.86 16.36
N HIS A 216 -26.14 9.59 15.09
CA HIS A 216 -26.94 8.46 14.66
C HIS A 216 -26.37 7.87 13.37
N SER A 217 -26.37 6.54 13.26
CA SER A 217 -25.96 5.82 12.05
C SER A 217 -26.94 4.67 11.73
N PRO A 218 -27.55 4.64 10.53
CA PRO A 218 -28.51 3.61 10.15
C PRO A 218 -27.87 2.21 10.00
N ASP A 219 -28.57 1.17 10.47
CA ASP A 219 -28.05 -0.23 10.49
C ASP A 219 -27.97 -0.91 9.10
N ASN A 220 -28.70 -0.46 8.11
CA ASN A 220 -28.93 -1.24 6.87
C ASN A 220 -28.34 -0.59 5.61
N LEU A 221 -27.37 0.26 5.75
CA LEU A 221 -26.69 0.87 4.62
C LEU A 221 -25.76 -0.14 3.94
N LYS A 222 -25.56 0.04 2.64
CA LYS A 222 -24.74 -0.87 1.84
C LYS A 222 -23.38 -0.25 1.56
N ALA A 223 -22.33 -1.08 1.59
CA ALA A 223 -21.03 -0.66 1.10
C ALA A 223 -21.11 -0.10 -0.32
N ALA A 224 -20.45 1.02 -0.56
CA ALA A 224 -20.35 1.62 -1.90
C ALA A 224 -19.35 0.85 -2.79
N VAL A 225 -18.29 0.36 -2.20
CA VAL A 225 -17.23 -0.46 -2.82
C VAL A 225 -16.79 -1.55 -1.85
N HIS A 226 -16.06 -2.55 -2.34
CA HIS A 226 -15.44 -3.57 -1.48
C HIS A 226 -13.92 -3.43 -1.50
N VAL A 227 -13.32 -3.36 -0.33
CA VAL A 227 -11.84 -3.42 -0.17
C VAL A 227 -11.43 -4.88 -0.19
N GLN A 228 -10.66 -5.27 -1.21
CA GLN A 228 -10.18 -6.65 -1.40
C GLN A 228 -8.79 -6.87 -0.82
N GLU A 229 -7.95 -5.83 -0.85
CA GLU A 229 -6.59 -5.94 -0.34
C GLU A 229 -6.20 -4.68 0.43
N MET A 230 -5.60 -4.90 1.60
CA MET A 230 -4.99 -3.91 2.46
C MET A 230 -3.59 -4.39 2.82
N GLN A 231 -2.60 -3.51 2.77
CA GLN A 231 -1.23 -3.85 3.13
C GLN A 231 -0.79 -3.07 4.37
N ILE A 232 -0.26 -3.79 5.35
CA ILE A 232 0.40 -3.20 6.51
C ILE A 232 1.87 -3.01 6.16
N ILE A 233 2.35 -1.77 6.22
CA ILE A 233 3.73 -1.43 5.94
C ILE A 233 4.51 -1.43 7.26
N GLY A 234 5.72 -1.99 7.23
CA GLY A 234 6.60 -2.06 8.40
C GLY A 234 6.87 -0.70 9.02
N SER A 235 7.01 -0.68 10.36
CA SER A 235 7.28 0.55 11.09
C SER A 235 8.59 1.19 10.62
N LYS A 236 8.54 2.49 10.32
CA LYS A 236 9.68 3.29 9.85
C LYS A 236 10.28 2.84 8.52
N ASP A 237 9.58 2.01 7.74
CA ASP A 237 9.98 1.69 6.38
C ASP A 237 9.56 2.81 5.43
N TYR A 238 10.32 3.90 5.44
CA TYR A 238 10.00 5.11 4.67
C TYR A 238 10.06 4.86 3.17
N ASN A 239 10.88 3.93 2.70
CA ASN A 239 10.93 3.57 1.29
C ASN A 239 9.64 2.86 0.87
N ALA A 240 9.16 1.90 1.65
CA ALA A 240 7.89 1.24 1.39
C ALA A 240 6.69 2.20 1.53
N ILE A 241 6.73 3.16 2.47
CA ILE A 241 5.70 4.21 2.58
C ILE A 241 5.70 5.10 1.33
N LYS A 242 6.86 5.59 0.88
CA LYS A 242 6.98 6.39 -0.35
C LYS A 242 6.48 5.62 -1.57
N GLU A 243 6.85 4.34 -1.67
CA GLU A 243 6.36 3.45 -2.72
C GLU A 243 4.84 3.34 -2.72
N ALA A 244 4.24 3.09 -1.56
CA ALA A 244 2.80 2.96 -1.42
C ALA A 244 2.05 4.25 -1.79
N VAL A 245 2.54 5.41 -1.32
CA VAL A 245 1.97 6.71 -1.68
C VAL A 245 2.06 6.98 -3.18
N PHE A 246 3.17 6.63 -3.81
CA PHE A 246 3.39 6.84 -5.23
C PHE A 246 2.51 5.95 -6.11
N LEU A 247 2.37 4.66 -5.75
CA LEU A 247 1.67 3.66 -6.55
C LEU A 247 0.15 3.67 -6.32
N TYR A 248 -0.28 3.81 -5.07
CA TYR A 248 -1.68 3.57 -4.71
C TYR A 248 -2.41 4.85 -4.27
N GLY A 249 -1.83 5.63 -3.38
CA GLY A 249 -2.46 6.79 -2.79
C GLY A 249 -2.00 7.02 -1.36
N GLY A 250 -2.82 7.69 -0.55
CA GLY A 250 -2.44 8.01 0.83
C GLY A 250 -2.21 6.78 1.70
N VAL A 251 -1.25 6.88 2.60
CA VAL A 251 -0.94 5.87 3.62
C VAL A 251 -1.39 6.38 4.98
N GLN A 252 -2.37 5.72 5.61
CA GLN A 252 -2.71 5.99 7.00
C GLN A 252 -1.49 5.71 7.88
N SER A 253 -1.19 6.59 8.82
CA SER A 253 -0.09 6.45 9.77
C SER A 253 -0.45 7.10 11.09
N SER A 254 0.16 6.65 12.19
CA SER A 254 -0.10 7.20 13.53
C SER A 254 1.04 8.08 14.00
N LEU A 255 0.72 9.11 14.76
CA LEU A 255 1.71 9.91 15.49
C LEU A 255 1.20 10.38 16.86
N TYR A 256 2.13 10.85 17.69
CA TYR A 256 1.76 11.60 18.88
C TYR A 256 1.49 13.05 18.49
N MET A 257 0.30 13.53 18.77
CA MET A 257 -0.10 14.89 18.45
C MET A 257 -0.49 15.64 19.72
N SER A 258 0.25 16.69 20.04
CA SER A 258 -0.02 17.51 21.21
C SER A 258 -0.80 18.79 20.90
N VAL A 259 -1.20 18.98 19.64
CA VAL A 259 -1.99 20.13 19.18
C VAL A 259 -3.45 19.91 19.58
N ASN A 260 -3.98 20.74 20.43
CA ASN A 260 -5.33 20.59 21.01
C ASN A 260 -6.43 21.29 20.21
N ASP A 261 -6.07 22.09 19.21
CA ASP A 261 -7.02 22.80 18.35
C ASP A 261 -6.48 22.96 16.92
N ALA A 262 -7.37 23.19 15.99
CA ALA A 262 -7.04 23.40 14.57
C ALA A 262 -6.12 24.62 14.32
N GLY A 263 -5.97 25.50 15.29
CA GLY A 263 -5.08 26.67 15.19
C GLY A 263 -3.62 26.37 15.54
N GLY A 264 -3.32 25.20 16.12
CA GLY A 264 -1.97 24.75 16.42
C GLY A 264 -1.15 25.63 17.37
N LYS A 265 -1.78 26.60 18.01
CA LYS A 265 -1.10 27.73 18.69
C LYS A 265 -0.42 27.37 20.01
N LYS A 266 -0.63 26.17 20.54
CA LYS A 266 -0.18 25.79 21.90
C LYS A 266 0.82 24.64 21.95
N SER A 267 1.13 24.00 20.83
CA SER A 267 2.10 22.91 20.82
C SER A 267 3.52 23.43 20.64
N GLN A 268 4.41 23.03 21.53
CA GLN A 268 5.85 23.30 21.37
C GLN A 268 6.48 22.51 20.20
N TYR A 269 5.77 21.54 19.64
CA TYR A 269 6.25 20.67 18.56
C TYR A 269 5.72 21.10 17.18
N TYR A 270 4.79 22.03 17.12
CA TYR A 270 4.18 22.52 15.90
C TYR A 270 4.57 23.96 15.60
N ASN A 271 5.09 24.21 14.43
CA ASN A 271 5.35 25.55 13.91
C ASN A 271 4.20 25.96 12.97
N PRO A 272 3.31 26.88 13.36
CA PRO A 272 2.18 27.28 12.52
C PRO A 272 2.57 28.11 11.30
N GLU A 273 3.73 28.76 11.29
CA GLU A 273 4.19 29.57 10.15
C GLU A 273 4.61 28.71 8.97
N SER A 274 5.17 27.55 9.23
CA SER A 274 5.62 26.58 8.20
C SER A 274 4.73 25.34 8.14
N SER A 275 3.67 25.25 8.94
CA SER A 275 2.81 24.08 9.07
C SER A 275 3.59 22.79 9.35
N ALA A 276 4.64 22.86 10.16
CA ALA A 276 5.60 21.79 10.38
C ALA A 276 5.52 21.22 11.81
N TYR A 277 5.52 19.91 11.91
CA TYR A 277 5.43 19.16 13.18
C TYR A 277 6.59 18.19 13.33
N CYS A 278 7.22 18.20 14.51
CA CYS A 278 8.24 17.24 14.87
C CYS A 278 8.22 16.98 16.38
N TYR A 279 7.80 15.79 16.77
CA TYR A 279 7.86 15.32 18.15
C TYR A 279 9.03 14.36 18.33
N ILE A 280 9.90 14.67 19.29
CA ILE A 280 10.99 13.78 19.70
C ILE A 280 10.76 13.43 21.17
N GLY A 281 10.36 12.18 21.43
CA GLY A 281 10.03 11.73 22.77
C GLY A 281 9.54 10.29 22.84
N MET A 282 8.99 9.89 23.98
CA MET A 282 8.58 8.53 24.31
C MET A 282 7.06 8.34 24.44
N GLU A 283 6.27 9.39 24.16
CA GLU A 283 4.82 9.27 24.21
C GLU A 283 4.30 8.36 23.08
N LYS A 284 3.27 7.62 23.40
CA LYS A 284 2.60 6.73 22.43
C LYS A 284 1.77 7.55 21.45
N PRO A 285 1.59 7.06 20.22
CA PRO A 285 0.67 7.66 19.27
C PRO A 285 -0.73 7.81 19.85
N ASN A 286 -1.34 8.96 19.60
CA ASN A 286 -2.69 9.30 20.00
C ASN A 286 -3.55 9.87 18.88
N HIS A 287 -3.01 9.93 17.68
CA HIS A 287 -3.67 10.52 16.52
C HIS A 287 -3.27 9.82 15.22
N ASP A 288 -4.22 9.67 14.31
CA ASP A 288 -4.01 9.11 12.99
C ASP A 288 -4.16 10.19 11.92
N ILE A 289 -3.25 10.13 10.93
CA ILE A 289 -3.17 11.04 9.78
C ILE A 289 -2.97 10.22 8.50
N VAL A 290 -2.94 10.90 7.35
CA VAL A 290 -2.61 10.25 6.09
C VAL A 290 -1.36 10.89 5.49
N ILE A 291 -0.35 10.08 5.21
CA ILE A 291 0.83 10.48 4.45
C ILE A 291 0.44 10.48 2.98
N VAL A 292 0.65 11.61 2.29
CA VAL A 292 0.19 11.84 0.92
C VAL A 292 1.30 12.34 -0.01
N GLY A 293 2.51 12.43 0.52
CA GLY A 293 3.68 12.87 -0.21
C GLY A 293 4.90 13.03 0.69
N TRP A 294 5.94 13.60 0.14
CA TRP A 294 7.18 13.89 0.85
C TRP A 294 7.99 14.99 0.17
N ASP A 295 8.89 15.60 0.92
CA ASP A 295 9.94 16.48 0.42
C ASP A 295 11.24 16.17 1.19
N ASP A 296 12.20 15.55 0.51
CA ASP A 296 13.47 15.13 1.11
C ASP A 296 14.38 16.35 1.42
N SER A 297 14.07 17.52 0.85
CA SER A 297 14.78 18.78 1.08
C SER A 297 14.03 19.74 2.01
N TYR A 298 12.93 19.32 2.65
CA TYR A 298 12.18 20.20 3.54
C TYR A 298 13.04 20.62 4.72
N PRO A 299 13.30 21.93 4.91
CA PRO A 299 14.34 22.41 5.82
C PRO A 299 14.05 22.04 7.29
N ALA A 300 15.07 21.52 7.98
CA ALA A 300 15.02 21.25 9.40
C ALA A 300 14.71 22.51 10.25
N ASP A 301 15.09 23.67 9.75
CA ASP A 301 14.84 24.97 10.42
C ASP A 301 13.34 25.37 10.43
N ASN A 302 12.51 24.74 9.63
CA ASN A 302 11.07 24.98 9.62
C ASN A 302 10.34 24.36 10.81
N PHE A 303 10.96 23.42 11.53
CA PHE A 303 10.34 22.75 12.67
C PHE A 303 10.58 23.48 13.97
N ALA A 304 9.56 23.56 14.84
CA ALA A 304 9.69 24.11 16.18
C ALA A 304 10.69 23.31 17.04
N THR A 305 10.63 21.97 16.94
CA THR A 305 11.68 21.08 17.43
C THR A 305 12.58 20.73 16.26
N LYS A 306 13.73 21.35 16.17
CA LYS A 306 14.65 21.15 15.03
C LYS A 306 15.17 19.71 14.99
N PRO A 307 14.89 18.96 13.90
CA PRO A 307 15.45 17.63 13.68
C PRO A 307 16.93 17.70 13.25
N GLU A 308 17.60 16.55 13.21
CA GLU A 308 19.02 16.46 12.85
C GLU A 308 19.30 16.77 11.38
N GLN A 309 18.36 16.50 10.48
CA GLN A 309 18.51 16.69 9.04
C GLN A 309 17.20 17.16 8.42
N ASP A 310 17.29 17.64 7.18
CA ASP A 310 16.16 17.99 6.34
C ASP A 310 15.31 16.75 5.99
N GLY A 311 14.09 17.00 5.53
CA GLY A 311 13.18 16.00 5.03
C GLY A 311 11.91 15.83 5.87
N ALA A 312 10.79 15.74 5.17
CA ALA A 312 9.48 15.60 5.76
C ALA A 312 8.52 14.78 4.89
N PHE A 313 7.57 14.11 5.53
CA PHE A 313 6.35 13.67 4.89
C PHE A 313 5.34 14.83 4.79
N ILE A 314 4.59 14.87 3.69
CA ILE A 314 3.41 15.71 3.52
C ILE A 314 2.23 14.88 4.00
N CYS A 315 1.49 15.42 4.97
CA CYS A 315 0.39 14.71 5.61
C CYS A 315 -0.91 15.52 5.50
N VAL A 316 -2.05 14.85 5.43
CA VAL A 316 -3.37 15.46 5.59
C VAL A 316 -3.95 15.07 6.94
N ASN A 317 -4.53 16.07 7.61
CA ASN A 317 -5.17 15.93 8.92
C ASN A 317 -6.71 15.93 8.79
N SER A 318 -7.39 15.50 9.84
CA SER A 318 -8.85 15.52 10.00
C SER A 318 -9.37 16.64 10.89
N TRP A 319 -8.73 17.82 10.85
CA TRP A 319 -9.10 19.00 11.66
C TRP A 319 -9.58 20.18 10.81
N GLY A 320 -10.07 19.90 9.61
CA GLY A 320 -10.56 20.88 8.67
C GLY A 320 -9.46 21.69 7.97
N ASP A 321 -9.91 22.54 7.06
CA ASP A 321 -9.05 23.35 6.19
C ASP A 321 -8.33 24.52 6.88
N LYS A 322 -8.73 24.85 8.12
CA LYS A 322 -8.07 25.90 8.92
C LYS A 322 -6.81 25.43 9.62
N PHE A 323 -6.58 24.12 9.70
CA PHE A 323 -5.34 23.56 10.23
C PHE A 323 -4.28 23.52 9.14
N GLY A 324 -3.06 23.95 9.49
CA GLY A 324 -1.91 23.89 8.58
C GLY A 324 -2.11 24.67 7.27
N GLU A 325 -1.66 24.08 6.19
CA GLU A 325 -1.83 24.60 4.83
C GLU A 325 -3.07 23.96 4.19
N ASN A 326 -4.25 24.53 4.41
CA ASN A 326 -5.53 23.97 3.96
C ASN A 326 -5.76 22.51 4.40
N GLY A 327 -5.45 22.18 5.65
CA GLY A 327 -5.59 20.84 6.22
C GLY A 327 -4.37 19.94 6.03
N TYR A 328 -3.35 20.41 5.30
CA TYR A 328 -2.09 19.69 5.11
C TYR A 328 -0.99 20.27 6.00
N PHE A 329 -0.03 19.42 6.35
CA PHE A 329 1.10 19.81 7.17
C PHE A 329 2.30 18.90 6.92
N TYR A 330 3.48 19.31 7.39
CA TYR A 330 4.71 18.57 7.22
C TYR A 330 5.11 17.88 8.53
N VAL A 331 5.47 16.61 8.46
CA VAL A 331 5.99 15.85 9.61
C VAL A 331 7.40 15.39 9.29
N SER A 332 8.35 15.79 10.16
CA SER A 332 9.75 15.41 9.99
C SER A 332 9.94 13.88 9.94
N TYR A 333 10.86 13.40 9.11
CA TYR A 333 11.30 11.99 9.15
C TYR A 333 11.88 11.58 10.51
N PHE A 334 12.34 12.54 11.30
CA PHE A 334 12.89 12.35 12.65
C PHE A 334 11.83 12.40 13.77
N ASP A 335 10.56 12.62 13.43
CA ASP A 335 9.48 12.47 14.39
C ASP A 335 9.47 11.05 14.99
N SER A 336 9.30 10.93 16.31
CA SER A 336 9.41 9.65 17.00
C SER A 336 8.38 8.61 16.55
N ASN A 337 7.23 9.05 16.07
CA ASN A 337 6.09 8.17 15.78
C ASN A 337 5.70 8.12 14.30
N ILE A 338 6.06 9.08 13.46
CA ILE A 338 5.69 9.04 12.04
C ILE A 338 6.18 7.73 11.39
N GLY A 339 5.38 7.16 10.52
CA GLY A 339 5.70 5.91 9.84
C GLY A 339 5.53 4.66 10.71
N ILE A 340 4.72 4.72 11.75
CA ILE A 340 4.29 3.53 12.51
C ILE A 340 2.80 3.29 12.31
N ARG A 341 2.35 2.03 12.44
CA ARG A 341 0.95 1.61 12.21
C ARG A 341 0.45 2.05 10.82
N ASN A 342 1.23 1.74 9.80
CA ASN A 342 0.96 2.17 8.44
C ASN A 342 0.06 1.17 7.73
N ILE A 343 -0.96 1.68 7.03
CA ILE A 343 -1.82 0.88 6.17
C ILE A 343 -2.09 1.61 4.86
N VAL A 344 -2.10 0.85 3.76
CA VAL A 344 -2.50 1.29 2.43
C VAL A 344 -3.55 0.34 1.86
N TYR A 345 -4.46 0.88 1.08
CA TYR A 345 -5.52 0.15 0.38
C TYR A 345 -5.08 -0.04 -1.08
N THR A 346 -4.91 -1.29 -1.52
CA THR A 346 -4.25 -1.57 -2.80
C THR A 346 -5.21 -2.11 -3.85
N VAL A 347 -6.26 -2.83 -3.44
CA VAL A 347 -7.28 -3.36 -4.36
C VAL A 347 -8.66 -3.04 -3.80
N VAL A 348 -9.43 -2.30 -4.60
CA VAL A 348 -10.82 -1.91 -4.30
C VAL A 348 -11.68 -2.28 -5.51
N GLU A 349 -12.80 -2.93 -5.28
CA GLU A 349 -13.69 -3.41 -6.33
C GLU A 349 -15.11 -2.89 -6.16
N ASP A 350 -15.87 -2.90 -7.27
CA ASP A 350 -17.30 -2.59 -7.26
C ASP A 350 -18.04 -3.64 -6.41
N ARG A 351 -18.98 -3.17 -5.60
CA ARG A 351 -19.82 -4.02 -4.74
C ARG A 351 -20.63 -5.08 -5.47
N ASN A 352 -20.84 -4.93 -6.78
CA ASN A 352 -21.66 -5.83 -7.60
C ASN A 352 -20.81 -6.91 -8.30
N ASN A 353 -19.53 -7.04 -7.98
CA ASN A 353 -18.64 -8.05 -8.59
C ASN A 353 -18.96 -9.49 -8.18
N TYR A 354 -19.82 -9.70 -7.20
CA TYR A 354 -20.17 -11.01 -6.65
C TYR A 354 -21.69 -11.24 -6.67
N ASP A 355 -22.11 -12.40 -7.17
CA ASP A 355 -23.53 -12.80 -7.17
C ASP A 355 -24.06 -13.07 -5.76
N ASN A 356 -23.17 -13.47 -4.83
CA ASN A 356 -23.51 -13.78 -3.45
C ASN A 356 -22.41 -13.31 -2.50
N ILE A 357 -22.78 -12.60 -1.46
CA ILE A 357 -21.89 -12.18 -0.36
C ILE A 357 -22.30 -12.98 0.89
N TYR A 358 -21.33 -13.68 1.47
CA TYR A 358 -21.51 -14.41 2.73
C TYR A 358 -20.67 -13.73 3.82
N PRO A 359 -21.20 -12.69 4.49
CA PRO A 359 -20.47 -12.04 5.55
C PRO A 359 -20.24 -13.02 6.69
N VAL A 360 -18.99 -13.22 7.08
CA VAL A 360 -18.66 -14.04 8.24
C VAL A 360 -19.03 -13.25 9.49
N SER A 361 -20.12 -13.61 10.11
CA SER A 361 -20.52 -13.09 11.41
C SER A 361 -19.74 -13.82 12.51
N TYR A 362 -18.76 -13.17 13.10
CA TYR A 362 -18.10 -13.67 14.31
C TYR A 362 -18.98 -13.39 15.52
N THR A 363 -19.89 -14.33 15.83
CA THR A 363 -20.78 -14.22 16.99
C THR A 363 -20.08 -14.54 18.33
N HIS A 364 -18.89 -15.12 18.32
CA HIS A 364 -18.11 -15.42 19.52
C HIS A 364 -16.60 -15.38 19.24
N LEU A 365 -15.94 -14.29 19.58
CA LEU A 365 -14.51 -14.28 19.87
C LEU A 365 -14.33 -14.55 21.37
N THR A 366 -14.32 -15.82 21.76
CA THR A 366 -13.73 -16.21 23.04
C THR A 366 -12.22 -16.29 22.80
N LEU A 367 -11.49 -15.34 23.38
CA LEU A 367 -10.05 -15.48 23.53
C LEU A 367 -9.79 -16.75 24.36
N PRO A 368 -8.87 -17.64 23.94
CA PRO A 368 -8.43 -18.72 24.81
C PRO A 368 -7.76 -18.10 26.04
N THR A 369 -8.28 -18.49 27.21
CA THR A 369 -7.71 -18.18 28.52
C THR A 369 -6.35 -18.82 28.69
#